data_b1cdcd43ef70356dba3397e3018a01b2
#
_entry.id   b1cdcd43ef70356dba3397e3018a01b2
#
_cell.length_a   1.000
_cell.length_b   1.000
_cell.length_c   1.000
_cell.angle_alpha   90.00
_cell.angle_beta   90.00
_cell.angle_gamma   90.00
#
_symmetry.space_group_name_H-M   'P 1'
#
loop_
_entity.id
_entity.type
_entity.pdbx_description
1 polymer ?
#
loop_
_entity_poly.entity_id
_entity_poly.type
_entity_poly.pdbx_seq_one_letter_code
_entity_poly.pdbx_strand_id
1 'polypeptide(L)'
;RYMEDRWHPLRNPNSDIPAAGGTGYSMLPSSFMVHDSSYLRFKNINISYDFDLRKVTKKHLKTLTLGFSVDNVYLWTKYNGFDPDVASIVTNDTDETTRTLRRADVGAYPQSRKYIFSVNLKF
;
A
#
# COMPACT_ATOMS: atom_id res chain seq x y z
N ARG A 1 -20.39 -3.69 -9.01
CA ARG A 1 -20.06 -3.87 -10.43
C ARG A 1 -19.83 -5.35 -10.77
N TYR A 2 -18.91 -6.06 -10.11
CA TYR A 2 -18.69 -7.50 -10.35
C TYR A 2 -19.92 -8.38 -10.08
N MET A 3 -20.82 -7.98 -9.21
CA MET A 3 -22.03 -8.74 -8.92
C MET A 3 -23.07 -8.65 -10.04
N GLU A 4 -23.14 -7.54 -10.73
CA GLU A 4 -24.06 -7.29 -11.83
C GLU A 4 -23.55 -7.88 -13.14
N ASP A 5 -22.23 -7.84 -13.34
CA ASP A 5 -21.57 -8.27 -14.58
C ASP A 5 -21.23 -9.78 -14.62
N ARG A 6 -21.60 -10.54 -13.60
CA ARG A 6 -21.35 -12.00 -13.53
C ARG A 6 -22.06 -12.76 -14.64
N TRP A 7 -21.45 -13.87 -15.05
CA TRP A 7 -22.07 -14.79 -15.96
C TRP A 7 -23.42 -15.31 -15.41
N HIS A 8 -24.43 -15.19 -16.23
CA HIS A 8 -25.77 -15.70 -15.96
C HIS A 8 -26.40 -16.11 -17.26
N PRO A 9 -27.01 -17.30 -17.36
CA PRO A 9 -27.48 -17.86 -18.62
C PRO A 9 -28.54 -17.00 -19.35
N LEU A 10 -29.27 -16.17 -18.60
CA LEU A 10 -30.32 -15.30 -19.15
C LEU A 10 -29.95 -13.81 -19.20
N ARG A 11 -29.02 -13.35 -18.31
CA ARG A 11 -28.71 -11.92 -18.22
C ARG A 11 -27.40 -11.56 -18.93
N ASN A 12 -26.34 -12.33 -18.66
CA ASN A 12 -24.98 -12.10 -19.19
C ASN A 12 -24.38 -13.42 -19.68
N PRO A 13 -24.87 -14.05 -20.76
CA PRO A 13 -24.33 -15.33 -21.22
C PRO A 13 -22.92 -15.24 -21.78
N ASN A 14 -22.44 -14.06 -22.14
CA ASN A 14 -21.13 -13.80 -22.73
C ASN A 14 -20.14 -13.15 -21.70
N SER A 15 -20.47 -13.17 -20.42
CA SER A 15 -19.58 -12.59 -19.41
C SER A 15 -18.37 -13.48 -19.14
N ASP A 16 -17.19 -12.86 -19.08
CA ASP A 16 -15.93 -13.51 -18.67
C ASP A 16 -15.83 -13.67 -17.15
N ILE A 17 -16.77 -13.06 -16.40
CA ILE A 17 -16.79 -13.14 -14.94
C ILE A 17 -17.55 -14.39 -14.50
N PRO A 18 -16.96 -15.25 -13.67
CA PRO A 18 -17.58 -16.49 -13.25
C PRO A 18 -18.94 -16.30 -12.55
N ALA A 19 -19.83 -17.30 -12.69
CA ALA A 19 -21.11 -17.32 -12.01
C ALA A 19 -20.97 -17.29 -10.48
N ALA A 20 -21.97 -16.74 -9.81
CA ALA A 20 -22.05 -16.80 -8.34
C ALA A 20 -22.41 -18.22 -7.88
N GLY A 21 -21.77 -18.69 -6.81
CA GLY A 21 -22.13 -19.98 -6.18
C GLY A 21 -21.64 -21.23 -6.90
N GLY A 22 -20.71 -21.09 -7.85
CA GLY A 22 -20.08 -22.23 -8.51
C GLY A 22 -19.31 -23.09 -7.50
N THR A 23 -19.63 -24.36 -7.44
CA THR A 23 -18.96 -25.35 -6.60
C THR A 23 -17.52 -25.55 -7.06
N GLY A 24 -16.54 -25.11 -6.28
CA GLY A 24 -15.13 -25.46 -6.41
C GLY A 24 -14.35 -24.84 -7.58
N TYR A 25 -14.93 -24.68 -8.74
CA TYR A 25 -14.23 -24.15 -9.93
C TYR A 25 -13.90 -22.65 -9.85
N SER A 26 -14.66 -21.88 -9.11
CA SER A 26 -14.40 -20.44 -8.91
C SER A 26 -13.24 -20.18 -7.97
N MET A 27 -12.77 -21.19 -7.26
CA MET A 27 -11.60 -21.11 -6.36
C MET A 27 -10.29 -21.60 -7.00
N LEU A 28 -10.37 -22.17 -8.21
CA LEU A 28 -9.17 -22.61 -8.92
C LEU A 28 -8.37 -21.39 -9.37
N PRO A 29 -7.04 -21.45 -9.27
CA PRO A 29 -6.17 -20.42 -9.82
C PRO A 29 -6.45 -20.26 -11.31
N SER A 30 -6.87 -19.08 -11.71
CA SER A 30 -7.18 -18.73 -13.09
C SER A 30 -6.58 -17.39 -13.46
N SER A 31 -6.52 -17.11 -14.77
CA SER A 31 -6.05 -15.81 -15.27
C SER A 31 -6.89 -14.64 -14.75
N PHE A 32 -8.14 -14.89 -14.35
CA PHE A 32 -9.01 -13.89 -13.73
C PHE A 32 -8.47 -13.39 -12.38
N MET A 33 -7.70 -14.21 -11.66
CA MET A 33 -7.10 -13.85 -10.38
C MET A 33 -5.74 -13.17 -10.54
N VAL A 34 -5.21 -13.09 -11.76
CA VAL A 34 -3.94 -12.43 -12.02
C VAL A 34 -4.18 -10.96 -12.30
N HIS A 35 -3.70 -10.11 -11.43
CA HIS A 35 -3.80 -8.65 -11.56
C HIS A 35 -2.42 -8.03 -11.70
N ASP A 36 -2.35 -6.94 -12.47
CA ASP A 36 -1.14 -6.14 -12.55
C ASP A 36 -0.96 -5.38 -11.22
N SER A 37 0.09 -5.71 -10.51
CA SER A 37 0.45 -5.06 -9.24
C SER A 37 1.57 -4.02 -9.41
N SER A 38 1.80 -3.54 -10.62
CA SER A 38 2.76 -2.45 -10.85
C SER A 38 2.32 -1.18 -10.14
N TYR A 39 3.28 -0.55 -9.46
CA TYR A 39 3.00 0.69 -8.74
C TYR A 39 4.23 1.61 -8.69
N LEU A 40 3.96 2.88 -8.49
CA LEU A 40 4.95 3.89 -8.13
C LEU A 40 4.51 4.54 -6.82
N ARG A 41 5.33 4.39 -5.78
CA ARG A 41 5.07 4.95 -4.44
C ARG A 41 6.06 6.05 -4.13
N PHE A 42 5.54 7.23 -3.83
CA PHE A 42 6.31 8.32 -3.25
C PHE A 42 6.32 8.13 -1.73
N LYS A 43 7.43 7.55 -1.24
CA LYS A 43 7.48 7.02 0.13
C LYS A 43 7.65 8.08 1.19
N ASN A 44 8.55 9.03 0.96
CA ASN A 44 8.92 10.00 1.99
C ASN A 44 9.32 11.35 1.41
N ILE A 45 8.84 12.41 2.06
CA ILE A 45 9.38 13.78 1.91
C ILE A 45 9.88 14.19 3.28
N ASN A 46 11.10 14.70 3.34
CA ASN A 46 11.69 15.25 4.55
C ASN A 46 12.25 16.64 4.23
N ILE A 47 11.78 17.64 4.97
CA ILE A 47 12.24 19.03 4.86
C ILE A 47 12.66 19.45 6.26
N SER A 48 13.90 19.91 6.39
CA SER A 48 14.40 20.47 7.65
C SER A 48 15.07 21.81 7.41
N TYR A 49 14.91 22.70 8.36
CA TYR A 49 15.53 24.01 8.31
C TYR A 49 16.13 24.40 9.65
N ASP A 50 17.38 24.87 9.62
CA ASP A 50 18.14 25.27 10.78
C ASP A 50 18.18 26.80 10.90
N PHE A 51 17.62 27.30 11.99
CA PHE A 51 17.68 28.71 12.35
C PHE A 51 18.85 28.96 13.31
N ASP A 52 19.76 29.82 12.92
CA ASP A 52 20.82 30.26 13.83
C ASP A 52 20.30 31.37 14.77
N LEU A 53 20.07 31.00 16.03
CA LEU A 53 19.52 31.88 17.05
C LEU A 53 20.59 32.61 17.87
N ARG A 54 21.87 32.41 17.58
CA ARG A 54 22.98 33.07 18.31
C ARG A 54 22.88 34.58 18.29
N LYS A 55 22.38 35.14 17.19
CA LYS A 55 22.23 36.58 17.01
C LYS A 55 21.06 37.18 17.79
N VAL A 56 20.03 36.38 18.08
CA VAL A 56 18.76 36.85 18.67
C VAL A 56 18.74 36.63 20.18
N THR A 57 19.33 35.53 20.68
CA THR A 57 19.09 35.06 22.05
C THR A 57 20.30 35.24 22.97
N LYS A 58 21.20 36.19 22.69
CA LYS A 58 22.35 36.51 23.56
C LYS A 58 23.10 35.29 24.15
N LYS A 59 23.39 34.27 23.32
CA LYS A 59 24.15 33.04 23.62
C LYS A 59 23.45 31.92 24.39
N HIS A 60 22.18 32.01 24.76
CA HIS A 60 21.50 30.93 25.44
C HIS A 60 21.02 29.80 24.52
N LEU A 61 20.61 30.10 23.30
CA LEU A 61 20.23 29.13 22.30
C LEU A 61 21.12 29.26 21.07
N LYS A 62 21.65 28.12 20.61
CA LYS A 62 22.55 28.10 19.43
C LYS A 62 21.80 27.91 18.15
N THR A 63 20.99 26.87 18.08
CA THR A 63 20.32 26.48 16.85
C THR A 63 18.94 25.93 17.15
N LEU A 64 17.95 26.35 16.36
CA LEU A 64 16.62 25.75 16.32
C LEU A 64 16.47 25.05 14.97
N THR A 65 16.32 23.74 14.98
CA THR A 65 16.00 22.95 13.79
C THR A 65 14.51 22.64 13.77
N LEU A 66 13.83 23.07 12.74
CA LEU A 66 12.45 22.66 12.46
C LEU A 66 12.45 21.65 11.34
N GLY A 67 11.81 20.51 11.56
CA GLY A 67 11.67 19.46 10.57
C GLY A 67 10.22 19.12 10.34
N PHE A 68 9.90 18.82 9.07
CA PHE A 68 8.63 18.30 8.65
C PHE A 68 8.87 17.09 7.74
N SER A 69 8.29 15.97 8.09
CA SER A 69 8.37 14.74 7.29
C SER A 69 6.98 14.18 7.01
N VAL A 70 6.80 13.69 5.81
CA VAL A 70 5.59 12.99 5.39
C VAL A 70 5.98 11.63 4.86
N ASP A 71 5.44 10.58 5.46
CA ASP A 71 5.58 9.21 4.99
C ASP A 71 4.35 8.77 4.21
N ASN A 72 4.55 7.93 3.19
CA ASN A 72 3.52 7.42 2.29
C ASN A 72 2.72 8.55 1.63
N VAL A 73 3.43 9.45 0.96
CA VAL A 73 2.87 10.67 0.37
C VAL A 73 1.83 10.37 -0.69
N TYR A 74 2.17 9.51 -1.64
CA TYR A 74 1.28 9.16 -2.74
C TYR A 74 1.62 7.80 -3.36
N LEU A 75 0.59 7.12 -3.86
CA LEU A 75 0.67 5.85 -4.54
C LEU A 75 -0.06 5.93 -5.88
N TRP A 76 0.69 5.69 -6.98
CA TRP A 76 0.12 5.50 -8.32
C TRP A 76 0.11 4.02 -8.64
N THR A 77 -1.07 3.48 -8.90
CA THR A 77 -1.23 2.08 -9.28
C THR A 77 -2.50 1.86 -10.08
N LYS A 78 -2.52 0.82 -10.91
CA LYS A 78 -3.73 0.30 -11.57
C LYS A 78 -4.35 -0.87 -10.82
N TYR A 79 -3.72 -1.27 -9.72
CA TYR A 79 -4.18 -2.37 -8.89
C TYR A 79 -5.53 -2.04 -8.24
N ASN A 80 -6.47 -2.97 -8.30
CA ASN A 80 -7.82 -2.78 -7.77
C ASN A 80 -7.97 -3.17 -6.29
N GLY A 81 -6.92 -3.67 -5.66
CA GLY A 81 -6.87 -4.01 -4.23
C GLY A 81 -6.51 -2.82 -3.35
N PHE A 82 -6.35 -3.06 -2.06
CA PHE A 82 -6.04 -2.01 -1.08
C PHE A 82 -4.61 -1.49 -1.20
N ASP A 83 -3.63 -2.38 -1.36
CA ASP A 83 -2.22 -2.02 -1.51
C ASP A 83 -1.54 -2.99 -2.48
N PRO A 84 -0.89 -2.52 -3.54
CA PRO A 84 -0.20 -3.38 -4.50
C PRO A 84 1.08 -4.01 -3.92
N ASP A 85 1.61 -3.46 -2.83
CA ASP A 85 2.76 -4.01 -2.10
C ASP A 85 2.27 -5.10 -1.12
N VAL A 86 1.66 -6.12 -1.71
CA VAL A 86 1.17 -7.29 -0.99
C VAL A 86 2.35 -8.15 -0.55
N ALA A 87 2.89 -7.84 0.62
CA ALA A 87 3.75 -8.76 1.32
C ALA A 87 2.86 -9.84 1.94
N SER A 88 2.67 -10.95 1.23
CA SER A 88 2.08 -12.11 1.86
C SER A 88 2.97 -12.51 3.04
N ILE A 89 2.43 -12.41 4.23
CA ILE A 89 3.06 -12.93 5.45
C ILE A 89 2.99 -14.46 5.34
N VAL A 90 3.98 -15.02 4.70
CA VAL A 90 4.17 -16.45 4.76
C VAL A 90 5.25 -16.71 5.78
N THR A 91 4.81 -17.08 6.94
CA THR A 91 5.63 -17.66 8.00
C THR A 91 6.23 -18.98 7.50
N ASN A 92 7.55 -19.02 7.44
CA ASN A 92 8.44 -20.18 7.63
C ASN A 92 8.00 -21.56 7.11
N ASP A 93 7.27 -21.68 6.03
CA ASP A 93 6.85 -22.98 5.57
C ASP A 93 7.60 -23.43 4.31
N THR A 94 8.12 -24.64 4.39
CA THR A 94 8.80 -25.39 3.32
C THR A 94 7.83 -25.92 2.27
N ASP A 95 6.54 -25.66 2.42
CA ASP A 95 5.49 -26.19 1.57
C ASP A 95 5.33 -25.40 0.27
N GLU A 96 5.25 -26.10 -0.87
CA GLU A 96 5.09 -25.48 -2.18
C GLU A 96 3.81 -24.64 -2.30
N THR A 97 2.75 -25.06 -1.61
CA THR A 97 1.48 -24.34 -1.55
C THR A 97 1.66 -22.92 -0.97
N THR A 98 2.52 -22.83 0.03
CA THR A 98 2.83 -21.58 0.72
C THR A 98 3.69 -20.64 -0.13
N ARG A 99 4.54 -21.19 -1.01
CA ARG A 99 5.31 -20.38 -1.98
C ARG A 99 4.41 -19.68 -2.99
N THR A 100 3.32 -20.30 -3.39
CA THR A 100 2.34 -19.73 -4.31
C THR A 100 1.59 -18.56 -3.66
N LEU A 101 1.33 -18.63 -2.37
CA LEU A 101 0.65 -17.59 -1.59
C LEU A 101 1.53 -16.34 -1.36
N ARG A 102 2.84 -16.40 -1.56
CA ARG A 102 3.75 -15.24 -1.38
C ARG A 102 3.43 -14.03 -2.25
N ARG A 103 2.64 -14.22 -3.30
CA ARG A 103 2.19 -13.17 -4.22
C ARG A 103 0.67 -13.03 -4.25
N ALA A 104 -0.01 -13.64 -3.28
CA ALA A 104 -1.46 -13.53 -3.16
C ALA A 104 -1.83 -12.36 -2.25
N ASP A 105 -2.81 -11.59 -2.66
CA ASP A 105 -3.42 -10.58 -1.79
C ASP A 105 -4.42 -11.26 -0.86
N VAL A 106 -4.01 -11.48 0.37
CA VAL A 106 -4.83 -12.08 1.44
C VAL A 106 -5.46 -10.98 2.31
N GLY A 107 -5.62 -9.78 1.77
CA GLY A 107 -6.18 -8.64 2.49
C GLY A 107 -5.11 -7.82 3.22
N ALA A 108 -4.02 -7.50 2.53
CA ALA A 108 -3.00 -6.61 3.04
C ALA A 108 -3.59 -5.26 3.43
N TYR A 109 -3.35 -4.84 4.66
CA TYR A 109 -3.84 -3.56 5.14
C TYR A 109 -3.08 -2.40 4.47
N PRO A 110 -3.77 -1.38 3.97
CA PRO A 110 -3.11 -0.25 3.33
C PRO A 110 -2.25 0.54 4.32
N GLN A 111 -1.09 0.97 3.87
CA GLN A 111 -0.19 1.76 4.69
C GLN A 111 -0.75 3.15 4.93
N SER A 112 -0.77 3.57 6.19
CA SER A 112 -1.24 4.90 6.57
C SER A 112 -0.25 6.00 6.20
N ARG A 113 -0.77 7.17 5.84
CA ARG A 113 0.04 8.38 5.69
C ARG A 113 0.36 8.94 7.06
N LYS A 114 1.62 9.32 7.29
CA LYS A 114 2.08 9.90 8.55
C LYS A 114 2.66 11.28 8.30
N TYR A 115 2.32 12.21 9.16
CA TYR A 115 2.90 13.56 9.20
C TYR A 115 3.67 13.71 10.49
N ILE A 116 4.93 14.05 10.40
CA ILE A 116 5.84 14.15 11.55
C ILE A 116 6.41 15.57 11.58
N PHE A 117 6.16 16.26 12.70
CA PHE A 117 6.80 17.53 13.00
C PHE A 117 7.89 17.30 14.02
N SER A 118 9.07 17.82 13.77
CA SER A 118 10.19 17.76 14.70
C SER A 118 10.70 19.14 15.02
N VAL A 119 10.93 19.38 16.30
CA VAL A 119 11.53 20.62 16.81
C VAL A 119 12.74 20.23 17.64
N ASN A 120 13.91 20.64 17.24
CA ASN A 120 15.14 20.34 17.95
C ASN A 120 15.82 21.64 18.36
N LEU A 121 16.05 21.80 19.68
CA LEU A 121 16.70 22.97 20.27
C LEU A 121 18.08 22.57 20.74
N LYS A 122 19.10 23.31 20.31
CA LYS A 122 20.48 23.12 20.74
C LYS A 122 20.92 24.33 21.57
N PHE A 123 21.33 24.06 22.78
CA PHE A 123 21.85 25.06 23.74
C PHE A 123 23.34 25.26 23.62
#